data_c40200707f58d0e32339d244f77fd051
#
_entry.id   c40200707f58d0e32339d244f77fd051
#
_cell.length_a   1.000
_cell.length_b   1.000
_cell.length_c   1.000
_cell.angle_alpha   90.00
_cell.angle_beta   90.00
_cell.angle_gamma   90.00
#
_symmetry.space_group_name_H-M   'P 1'
#
loop_
_entity.id
_entity.type
_entity.pdbx_description
1 polymer ?
#
loop_
_entity_poly.entity_id
_entity_poly.type
_entity_poly.pdbx_seq_one_letter_code
_entity_poly.pdbx_strand_id
1 'polypeptide(L)'
;MLPNSPVDALGGQAHRVRSTIIDVARSRHDKAAEAHQVADSRFWIGFASQWRDLLIDFLDAMIKQGYQSYKLLPAGHKIPIINNCLVFVWRTPNRANAIRDFASSSTRQNCFVSPPPQAMLWEDQSPQELAEDLSEITEVLTVTKAARDVMPLVLVMIRSTPWQLQSIEWAIATLDDSNKVELQGQETLWEPEPVADEVSRDIESFDSGSPASPVIEP
;
A
#
# COMPACT_ATOMS: atom_id res chain seq x y z
N MET A 1 -20.68 3.89 13.27
CA MET A 1 -20.90 4.00 11.82
C MET A 1 -19.53 4.07 11.16
N LEU A 2 -19.23 3.23 10.19
CA LEU A 2 -17.95 3.29 9.48
C LEU A 2 -17.87 4.59 8.66
N PRO A 3 -16.70 5.23 8.58
CA PRO A 3 -16.51 6.42 7.74
C PRO A 3 -16.64 6.07 6.26
N ASN A 4 -17.13 7.02 5.46
CA ASN A 4 -17.36 6.80 4.03
C ASN A 4 -16.11 7.03 3.17
N SER A 5 -15.12 7.73 3.70
CA SER A 5 -13.87 8.03 3.00
C SER A 5 -12.68 8.05 3.97
N PRO A 6 -11.45 7.90 3.48
CA PRO A 6 -10.25 8.08 4.29
C PRO A 6 -10.14 9.48 4.91
N VAL A 7 -10.60 10.51 4.20
CA VAL A 7 -10.61 11.89 4.71
C VAL A 7 -11.54 12.01 5.91
N ASP A 8 -12.74 11.43 5.84
CA ASP A 8 -13.67 11.41 6.97
C ASP A 8 -13.09 10.64 8.16
N ALA A 9 -12.45 9.50 7.89
CA ALA A 9 -11.84 8.65 8.91
C ALA A 9 -10.71 9.37 9.66
N LEU A 10 -9.81 10.01 8.92
CA LEU A 10 -8.62 10.67 9.46
C LEU A 10 -8.90 12.10 9.96
N GLY A 11 -10.03 12.70 9.54
CA GLY A 11 -10.44 14.03 9.94
C GLY A 11 -9.37 15.09 9.69
N GLY A 12 -9.12 15.95 10.66
CA GLY A 12 -8.12 17.01 10.54
C GLY A 12 -6.68 16.56 10.29
N GLN A 13 -6.38 15.26 10.45
CA GLN A 13 -5.06 14.68 10.20
C GLN A 13 -4.86 14.23 8.74
N ALA A 14 -5.93 14.14 7.95
CA ALA A 14 -5.91 13.57 6.60
C ALA A 14 -4.85 14.20 5.69
N HIS A 15 -4.74 15.53 5.66
CA HIS A 15 -3.76 16.23 4.84
C HIS A 15 -2.31 15.88 5.23
N ARG A 16 -2.01 15.86 6.52
CA ARG A 16 -0.67 15.56 7.04
C ARG A 16 -0.29 14.10 6.74
N VAL A 17 -1.22 13.18 6.97
CA VAL A 17 -1.04 11.75 6.67
C VAL A 17 -0.82 11.54 5.17
N ARG A 18 -1.62 12.18 4.31
CA ARG A 18 -1.46 12.16 2.84
C ARG A 18 -0.05 12.57 2.42
N SER A 19 0.43 13.72 2.89
CA SER A 19 1.77 14.21 2.55
C SER A 19 2.85 13.20 2.97
N THR A 20 2.77 12.68 4.20
CA THR A 20 3.74 11.70 4.69
C THR A 20 3.71 10.40 3.88
N ILE A 21 2.53 9.90 3.48
CA ILE A 21 2.40 8.72 2.63
C ILE A 21 3.13 8.95 1.30
N ILE A 22 2.89 10.08 0.66
CA ILE A 22 3.50 10.41 -0.64
C ILE A 22 5.02 10.46 -0.51
N ASP A 23 5.53 11.17 0.50
CA ASP A 23 6.98 11.36 0.71
C ASP A 23 7.68 10.02 0.98
N VAL A 24 7.11 9.19 1.85
CA VAL A 24 7.66 7.86 2.18
C VAL A 24 7.62 6.94 0.97
N ALA A 25 6.50 6.90 0.24
CA ALA A 25 6.35 6.04 -0.93
C ALA A 25 7.33 6.42 -2.05
N ARG A 26 7.51 7.71 -2.33
CA ARG A 26 8.46 8.21 -3.33
C ARG A 26 9.89 7.89 -2.92
N SER A 27 10.28 8.22 -1.68
CA SER A 27 11.61 7.90 -1.16
C SER A 27 11.92 6.40 -1.22
N ARG A 28 10.94 5.55 -0.91
CA ARG A 28 11.10 4.09 -0.98
C ARG A 28 11.20 3.60 -2.42
N HIS A 29 10.43 4.17 -3.32
CA HIS A 29 10.50 3.86 -4.75
C HIS A 29 11.88 4.18 -5.31
N ASP A 30 12.40 5.38 -5.04
CA ASP A 30 13.69 5.84 -5.56
C ASP A 30 14.83 4.92 -5.09
N LYS A 31 14.86 4.56 -3.80
CA LYS A 31 15.82 3.59 -3.25
C LYS A 31 15.71 2.21 -3.90
N ALA A 32 14.48 1.73 -4.13
CA ALA A 32 14.24 0.43 -4.73
C ALA A 32 14.63 0.42 -6.22
N ALA A 33 14.38 1.49 -6.94
CA ALA A 33 14.75 1.68 -8.34
C ALA A 33 16.29 1.76 -8.49
N GLU A 34 16.96 2.54 -7.66
CA GLU A 34 18.42 2.65 -7.62
C GLU A 34 19.07 1.28 -7.35
N ALA A 35 18.60 0.57 -6.31
CA ALA A 35 19.09 -0.77 -5.98
C ALA A 35 18.89 -1.76 -7.14
N HIS A 36 17.78 -1.67 -7.86
CA HIS A 36 17.52 -2.50 -9.03
C HIS A 36 18.46 -2.19 -10.20
N GLN A 37 18.72 -0.91 -10.47
CA GLN A 37 19.64 -0.46 -11.50
C GLN A 37 21.09 -0.88 -11.20
N VAL A 38 21.54 -0.66 -9.96
CA VAL A 38 22.90 -1.06 -9.53
C VAL A 38 23.10 -2.56 -9.62
N ALA A 39 22.09 -3.35 -9.30
CA ALA A 39 22.13 -4.81 -9.38
C ALA A 39 22.10 -5.34 -10.82
N ASP A 40 21.79 -4.51 -11.82
CA ASP A 40 21.59 -4.88 -13.24
C ASP A 40 20.78 -6.19 -13.39
N SER A 41 19.78 -6.35 -12.54
CA SER A 41 19.03 -7.59 -12.41
C SER A 41 17.86 -7.64 -13.39
N ARG A 42 17.76 -8.75 -14.12
CA ARG A 42 16.60 -9.04 -14.95
C ARG A 42 15.37 -9.45 -14.13
N PHE A 43 15.56 -9.74 -12.84
CA PHE A 43 14.52 -10.23 -11.95
C PHE A 43 13.98 -9.12 -11.05
N TRP A 44 12.68 -8.96 -11.02
CA TRP A 44 12.00 -7.98 -10.18
C TRP A 44 12.03 -8.30 -8.68
N ILE A 45 12.53 -9.47 -8.30
CA ILE A 45 12.61 -9.89 -6.89
C ILE A 45 13.42 -8.90 -6.06
N GLY A 46 14.56 -8.42 -6.60
CA GLY A 46 15.41 -7.42 -5.93
C GLY A 46 14.65 -6.14 -5.65
N PHE A 47 13.97 -5.58 -6.66
CA PHE A 47 13.10 -4.42 -6.52
C PHE A 47 11.96 -4.66 -5.53
N ALA A 48 11.27 -5.79 -5.64
CA ALA A 48 10.14 -6.11 -4.77
C ALA A 48 10.55 -6.28 -3.30
N SER A 49 11.75 -6.81 -3.03
CA SER A 49 12.25 -7.02 -1.67
C SER A 49 12.53 -5.70 -0.94
N GLN A 50 12.93 -4.65 -1.65
CA GLN A 50 13.18 -3.32 -1.07
C GLN A 50 11.91 -2.68 -0.48
N TRP A 51 10.74 -3.11 -0.92
CA TRP A 51 9.47 -2.59 -0.42
C TRP A 51 9.04 -3.17 0.93
N ARG A 52 9.77 -4.14 1.47
CA ARG A 52 9.48 -4.72 2.79
C ARG A 52 9.55 -3.67 3.90
N ASP A 53 10.44 -2.71 3.77
CA ASP A 53 10.65 -1.67 4.78
C ASP A 53 9.65 -0.51 4.65
N LEU A 54 8.80 -0.49 3.63
CA LEU A 54 7.81 0.58 3.43
C LEU A 54 6.96 0.84 4.68
N LEU A 55 6.47 -0.24 5.28
CA LEU A 55 5.62 -0.15 6.47
C LEU A 55 6.40 0.38 7.68
N ILE A 56 7.67 0.00 7.81
CA ILE A 56 8.56 0.47 8.88
C ILE A 56 8.87 1.95 8.68
N ASP A 57 9.26 2.37 7.48
CA ASP A 57 9.56 3.78 7.16
C ASP A 57 8.34 4.68 7.43
N PHE A 58 7.14 4.21 7.05
CA PHE A 58 5.91 4.95 7.30
C PHE A 58 5.60 5.04 8.79
N LEU A 59 5.73 3.92 9.52
CA LEU A 59 5.54 3.89 10.96
C LEU A 59 6.49 4.85 11.68
N ASP A 60 7.78 4.83 11.34
CA ASP A 60 8.78 5.71 11.94
C ASP A 60 8.46 7.19 11.69
N ALA A 61 7.99 7.51 10.48
CA ALA A 61 7.55 8.86 10.15
C ALA A 61 6.34 9.29 11.00
N MET A 62 5.39 8.37 11.24
CA MET A 62 4.21 8.64 12.08
C MET A 62 4.57 8.75 13.56
N ILE A 63 5.45 7.89 14.09
CA ILE A 63 5.91 7.96 15.48
C ILE A 63 6.63 9.28 15.75
N LYS A 64 7.48 9.74 14.82
CA LYS A 64 8.14 11.07 14.92
C LYS A 64 7.15 12.22 14.98
N GLN A 65 5.96 12.04 14.46
CA GLN A 65 4.84 12.99 14.52
C GLN A 65 3.96 12.83 15.77
N GLY A 66 4.29 11.88 16.67
CA GLY A 66 3.58 11.65 17.94
C GLY A 66 2.39 10.68 17.85
N TYR A 67 2.22 9.95 16.72
CA TYR A 67 1.16 8.97 16.61
C TYR A 67 1.51 7.66 17.32
N GLN A 68 0.49 6.98 17.84
CA GLN A 68 0.61 5.67 18.45
C GLN A 68 0.65 4.56 17.38
N SER A 69 1.06 3.37 17.78
CA SER A 69 1.09 2.20 16.92
C SER A 69 0.35 1.02 17.52
N TYR A 70 -0.17 0.16 16.66
CA TYR A 70 -0.81 -1.11 16.97
C TYR A 70 0.03 -2.27 16.44
N LYS A 71 0.26 -3.30 17.27
CA LYS A 71 1.04 -4.49 16.90
C LYS A 71 0.13 -5.54 16.28
N LEU A 72 0.36 -5.87 15.01
CA LEU A 72 -0.35 -6.93 14.30
C LEU A 72 0.26 -8.30 14.60
N LEU A 73 -0.53 -9.18 15.15
CA LEU A 73 -0.14 -10.58 15.35
C LEU A 73 -0.48 -11.41 14.09
N PRO A 74 0.14 -12.57 13.86
CA PRO A 74 1.28 -13.14 14.62
C PRO A 74 2.64 -12.56 14.22
N ALA A 75 2.76 -11.85 13.09
CA ALA A 75 4.05 -11.41 12.55
C ALA A 75 4.72 -10.27 13.34
N GLY A 76 4.01 -9.63 14.28
CA GLY A 76 4.56 -8.58 15.12
C GLY A 76 4.78 -7.24 14.42
N HIS A 77 4.27 -7.07 13.18
CA HIS A 77 4.33 -5.78 12.49
C HIS A 77 3.55 -4.71 13.24
N LYS A 78 4.13 -3.53 13.37
CA LYS A 78 3.44 -2.38 13.94
C LYS A 78 2.89 -1.49 12.83
N ILE A 79 1.68 -0.96 13.02
CA ILE A 79 1.04 0.00 12.12
C ILE A 79 0.54 1.20 12.92
N PRO A 80 0.53 2.41 12.36
CA PRO A 80 0.08 3.59 13.10
C PRO A 80 -1.43 3.59 13.31
N ILE A 81 -1.83 4.16 14.47
CA ILE A 81 -3.21 4.51 14.80
C ILE A 81 -3.35 6.02 14.65
N ILE A 82 -4.26 6.47 13.80
CA ILE A 82 -4.50 7.88 13.52
C ILE A 82 -6.00 8.13 13.60
N ASN A 83 -6.43 9.02 14.49
CA ASN A 83 -7.85 9.31 14.71
C ASN A 83 -8.71 8.04 14.89
N ASN A 84 -8.24 7.10 15.71
CA ASN A 84 -8.88 5.80 15.96
C ASN A 84 -9.06 4.92 14.71
N CYS A 85 -8.23 5.13 13.67
CA CYS A 85 -8.18 4.31 12.47
C CYS A 85 -6.80 3.67 12.32
N LEU A 86 -6.75 2.44 11.84
CA LEU A 86 -5.52 1.81 11.42
C LEU A 86 -5.14 2.30 10.02
N VAL A 87 -3.86 2.61 9.79
CA VAL A 87 -3.38 3.00 8.46
C VAL A 87 -2.33 2.01 8.00
N PHE A 88 -2.64 1.26 6.96
CA PHE A 88 -1.76 0.24 6.40
C PHE A 88 -1.27 0.64 5.02
N VAL A 89 0.04 0.81 4.85
CA VAL A 89 0.65 1.11 3.55
C VAL A 89 1.15 -0.19 2.90
N TRP A 90 0.81 -0.37 1.62
CA TRP A 90 1.06 -1.62 0.92
C TRP A 90 1.41 -1.40 -0.54
N ARG A 91 2.52 -1.98 -0.97
CA ARG A 91 2.80 -2.08 -2.40
C ARG A 91 1.95 -3.20 -2.99
N THR A 92 1.01 -2.81 -3.83
CA THR A 92 0.07 -3.74 -4.47
C THR A 92 0.79 -4.59 -5.52
N PRO A 93 0.75 -5.92 -5.44
CA PRO A 93 1.28 -6.77 -6.49
C PRO A 93 0.54 -6.56 -7.81
N ASN A 94 1.27 -6.62 -8.92
CA ASN A 94 0.67 -6.53 -10.26
C ASN A 94 0.01 -7.86 -10.66
N ARG A 95 -1.12 -8.19 -10.04
CA ARG A 95 -1.94 -9.37 -10.36
C ARG A 95 -3.41 -9.03 -10.22
N ALA A 96 -4.26 -9.72 -11.00
CA ALA A 96 -5.69 -9.63 -10.83
C ALA A 96 -6.09 -10.00 -9.39
N ASN A 97 -7.11 -9.34 -8.86
CA ASN A 97 -7.66 -9.56 -7.52
C ASN A 97 -6.68 -9.30 -6.34
N ALA A 98 -5.49 -8.70 -6.56
CA ALA A 98 -4.53 -8.47 -5.49
C ALA A 98 -5.17 -7.77 -4.27
N ILE A 99 -6.00 -6.75 -4.50
CA ILE A 99 -6.69 -5.98 -3.46
C ILE A 99 -7.71 -6.86 -2.72
N ARG A 100 -8.55 -7.59 -3.46
CA ARG A 100 -9.52 -8.50 -2.86
C ARG A 100 -8.87 -9.58 -1.99
N ASP A 101 -7.67 -10.01 -2.38
CA ASP A 101 -6.88 -11.01 -1.67
C ASP A 101 -5.94 -10.40 -0.61
N PHE A 102 -6.06 -9.11 -0.30
CA PHE A 102 -5.23 -8.46 0.73
C PHE A 102 -5.28 -9.21 2.05
N ALA A 103 -6.46 -9.59 2.51
CA ALA A 103 -6.68 -10.31 3.76
C ALA A 103 -6.36 -11.83 3.69
N SER A 104 -5.61 -12.30 2.68
CA SER A 104 -5.24 -13.72 2.54
C SER A 104 -4.23 -14.22 3.59
N SER A 105 -3.52 -13.34 4.29
CA SER A 105 -2.63 -13.70 5.39
C SER A 105 -3.27 -13.37 6.74
N SER A 106 -3.05 -14.22 7.76
CA SER A 106 -3.55 -14.02 9.12
C SER A 106 -3.17 -12.65 9.70
N THR A 107 -1.93 -12.20 9.49
CA THR A 107 -1.48 -10.87 9.93
C THR A 107 -2.31 -9.74 9.33
N ARG A 108 -2.66 -9.81 8.04
CA ARG A 108 -3.47 -8.78 7.38
C ARG A 108 -4.96 -8.89 7.71
N GLN A 109 -5.46 -10.10 8.01
CA GLN A 109 -6.80 -10.29 8.56
C GLN A 109 -6.97 -9.55 9.88
N ASN A 110 -5.93 -9.52 10.70
CA ASN A 110 -5.95 -8.85 12.01
C ASN A 110 -6.03 -7.31 11.92
N CYS A 111 -5.87 -6.73 10.73
CA CYS A 111 -6.22 -5.32 10.50
C CYS A 111 -7.72 -5.05 10.58
N PHE A 112 -8.57 -6.07 10.45
CA PHE A 112 -10.02 -5.96 10.44
C PHE A 112 -10.68 -6.43 11.76
N VAL A 113 -9.86 -6.65 12.78
CA VAL A 113 -10.30 -7.08 14.09
C VAL A 113 -10.22 -5.92 15.06
N SER A 114 -11.14 -5.91 16.05
CA SER A 114 -11.07 -4.90 17.11
C SER A 114 -9.74 -4.94 17.84
N PRO A 115 -9.16 -3.77 18.16
CA PRO A 115 -7.96 -3.73 18.96
C PRO A 115 -8.25 -4.30 20.36
N PRO A 116 -7.28 -4.98 20.98
CA PRO A 116 -7.38 -5.35 22.37
C PRO A 116 -7.53 -4.12 23.26
N PRO A 117 -8.09 -4.28 24.48
CA PRO A 117 -8.21 -3.17 25.43
C PRO A 117 -6.89 -2.43 25.63
N GLN A 118 -6.96 -1.12 25.84
CA GLN A 118 -5.76 -0.25 25.94
C GLN A 118 -4.69 -0.72 26.94
N ALA A 119 -5.06 -1.48 27.97
CA ALA A 119 -4.12 -2.05 28.93
C ALA A 119 -3.05 -2.97 28.30
N MET A 120 -3.38 -3.63 27.19
CA MET A 120 -2.44 -4.52 26.45
C MET A 120 -1.50 -3.80 25.48
N LEU A 121 -1.69 -2.48 25.28
CA LEU A 121 -0.86 -1.69 24.34
C LEU A 121 0.51 -1.29 24.90
N TRP A 122 0.71 -1.43 26.23
CA TRP A 122 1.86 -0.86 26.94
C TRP A 122 2.84 -1.86 27.57
N GLU A 123 2.54 -3.17 27.51
CA GLU A 123 3.42 -4.19 28.08
C GLU A 123 4.36 -4.78 27.04
N ASP A 124 5.68 -4.65 27.29
CA ASP A 124 6.71 -5.41 26.61
C ASP A 124 6.65 -6.87 27.14
N GLN A 125 5.81 -7.71 26.54
CA GLN A 125 5.61 -9.09 26.96
C GLN A 125 6.75 -10.00 26.49
N SER A 126 7.14 -10.95 27.35
CA SER A 126 8.13 -11.97 27.03
C SER A 126 7.55 -13.00 26.01
N PRO A 127 8.42 -13.70 25.23
CA PRO A 127 7.96 -14.68 24.22
C PRO A 127 7.14 -15.86 24.75
N GLN A 128 7.22 -16.16 26.05
CA GLN A 128 6.48 -17.25 26.69
C GLN A 128 5.03 -16.85 27.02
N GLU A 129 4.78 -15.61 27.42
CA GLU A 129 3.44 -15.09 27.67
C GLU A 129 2.62 -14.96 26.37
N LEU A 130 3.30 -14.74 25.22
CA LEU A 130 2.65 -14.68 23.90
C LEU A 130 1.95 -15.99 23.48
N ALA A 131 2.37 -17.15 23.98
CA ALA A 131 1.79 -18.43 23.60
C ALA A 131 0.48 -18.76 24.37
N GLU A 132 0.40 -18.33 25.62
CA GLU A 132 -0.82 -18.48 26.43
C GLU A 132 -1.88 -17.45 26.01
N ASP A 133 -1.47 -16.20 25.73
CA ASP A 133 -2.35 -15.14 25.24
C ASP A 133 -2.95 -15.43 23.87
N LEU A 134 -2.29 -16.22 23.00
CA LEU A 134 -2.83 -16.59 21.70
C LEU A 134 -4.11 -17.43 21.79
N SER A 135 -4.29 -18.23 22.84
CA SER A 135 -5.51 -19.00 23.05
C SER A 135 -6.66 -18.12 23.59
N GLU A 136 -6.36 -17.23 24.51
CA GLU A 136 -7.33 -16.28 25.05
C GLU A 136 -7.73 -15.23 24.01
N ILE A 137 -6.77 -14.74 23.20
CA ILE A 137 -7.03 -13.81 22.09
C ILE A 137 -7.94 -14.45 21.05
N THR A 138 -7.84 -15.75 20.79
CA THR A 138 -8.72 -16.46 19.84
C THR A 138 -10.16 -16.51 20.36
N GLU A 139 -10.38 -16.68 21.65
CA GLU A 139 -11.71 -16.63 22.26
C GLU A 139 -12.27 -15.18 22.28
N VAL A 140 -11.44 -14.20 22.68
CA VAL A 140 -11.81 -12.78 22.67
C VAL A 140 -12.11 -12.30 21.24
N LEU A 141 -11.38 -12.76 20.23
CA LEU A 141 -11.64 -12.45 18.81
C LEU A 141 -12.98 -12.99 18.33
N THR A 142 -13.42 -14.14 18.85
CA THR A 142 -14.71 -14.73 18.49
C THR A 142 -15.87 -13.95 19.13
N VAL A 143 -15.69 -13.46 20.35
CA VAL A 143 -16.67 -12.62 21.07
C VAL A 143 -16.72 -11.20 20.51
N THR A 144 -15.57 -10.63 20.10
CA THR A 144 -15.47 -9.25 19.60
C THR A 144 -15.96 -9.09 18.16
N LYS A 145 -15.89 -10.15 17.34
CA LYS A 145 -16.60 -10.19 16.04
C LYS A 145 -18.11 -9.95 16.19
N ALA A 146 -18.66 -10.31 17.33
CA ALA A 146 -20.07 -10.05 17.66
C ALA A 146 -20.34 -8.61 18.14
N ALA A 147 -19.34 -7.87 18.60
CA ALA A 147 -19.51 -6.58 19.26
C ALA A 147 -19.37 -5.34 18.34
N ARG A 148 -19.01 -5.47 17.07
CA ARG A 148 -18.93 -4.41 16.03
C ARG A 148 -18.03 -3.19 16.33
N ASP A 149 -17.13 -3.26 17.29
CA ASP A 149 -16.18 -2.17 17.58
C ASP A 149 -14.86 -2.38 16.81
N VAL A 150 -14.93 -2.52 15.49
CA VAL A 150 -13.76 -2.63 14.62
C VAL A 150 -13.21 -1.25 14.32
N MET A 151 -11.92 -1.03 14.54
CA MET A 151 -11.27 0.20 14.07
C MET A 151 -11.28 0.23 12.53
N PRO A 152 -11.71 1.35 11.92
CA PRO A 152 -11.65 1.46 10.46
C PRO A 152 -10.21 1.26 9.96
N LEU A 153 -10.06 0.55 8.85
CA LEU A 153 -8.77 0.40 8.17
C LEU A 153 -8.70 1.32 6.96
N VAL A 154 -7.77 2.26 7.00
CA VAL A 154 -7.35 3.02 5.81
C VAL A 154 -6.26 2.22 5.13
N LEU A 155 -6.57 1.64 3.97
CA LEU A 155 -5.63 0.88 3.16
C LEU A 155 -5.02 1.80 2.10
N VAL A 156 -3.70 1.98 2.15
CA VAL A 156 -2.93 2.72 1.15
C VAL A 156 -2.34 1.73 0.16
N MET A 157 -2.67 1.91 -1.10
CA MET A 157 -2.27 1.05 -2.22
C MET A 157 -1.27 1.78 -3.10
N ILE A 158 -0.08 1.21 -3.26
CA ILE A 158 1.00 1.78 -4.06
C ILE A 158 1.28 0.86 -5.24
N ARG A 159 1.16 1.38 -6.44
CA ARG A 159 1.52 0.68 -7.67
C ARG A 159 2.84 1.22 -8.19
N SER A 160 3.77 0.33 -8.48
CA SER A 160 5.11 0.72 -8.93
C SER A 160 5.77 -0.37 -9.76
N THR A 161 6.61 0.07 -10.70
CA THR A 161 7.57 -0.75 -11.44
C THR A 161 8.99 -0.27 -11.07
N PRO A 162 10.06 -0.97 -11.47
CA PRO A 162 11.43 -0.48 -11.25
C PRO A 162 11.71 0.87 -11.92
N TRP A 163 10.96 1.22 -12.93
CA TRP A 163 11.17 2.43 -13.72
C TRP A 163 10.26 3.59 -13.32
N GLN A 164 9.11 3.29 -12.70
CA GLN A 164 8.11 4.30 -12.44
C GLN A 164 7.24 3.98 -11.24
N LEU A 165 7.04 4.95 -10.37
CA LEU A 165 5.93 4.99 -9.43
C LEU A 165 4.67 5.33 -10.24
N GLN A 166 3.67 4.45 -10.23
CA GLN A 166 2.49 4.56 -11.09
C GLN A 166 1.34 5.28 -10.42
N SER A 167 1.00 4.89 -9.20
CA SER A 167 -0.05 5.56 -8.42
C SER A 167 0.12 5.31 -6.94
N ILE A 168 -0.42 6.24 -6.14
CA ILE A 168 -0.66 6.08 -4.71
C ILE A 168 -2.13 6.39 -4.49
N GLU A 169 -2.86 5.42 -3.99
CA GLU A 169 -4.30 5.52 -3.74
C GLU A 169 -4.58 5.12 -2.29
N TRP A 170 -5.66 5.59 -1.72
CA TRP A 170 -6.15 5.11 -0.44
C TRP A 170 -7.66 4.87 -0.47
N ALA A 171 -8.14 4.03 0.44
CA ALA A 171 -9.55 3.74 0.61
C ALA A 171 -9.82 3.24 2.03
N ILE A 172 -11.06 3.30 2.46
CA ILE A 172 -11.53 2.51 3.61
C ILE A 172 -11.68 1.07 3.14
N ALA A 173 -11.03 0.15 3.85
CA ALA A 173 -11.10 -1.27 3.55
C ALA A 173 -11.99 -1.97 4.58
N THR A 174 -12.89 -2.82 4.08
CA THR A 174 -13.77 -3.70 4.87
C THR A 174 -13.66 -5.13 4.36
N LEU A 175 -14.17 -6.09 5.12
CA LEU A 175 -14.30 -7.47 4.66
C LEU A 175 -15.75 -7.77 4.29
N ASP A 176 -15.97 -8.43 3.16
CA ASP A 176 -17.22 -9.06 2.81
C ASP A 176 -17.45 -10.37 3.60
N ASP A 177 -18.62 -10.98 3.43
CA ASP A 177 -18.96 -12.25 4.08
C ASP A 177 -18.04 -13.42 3.68
N SER A 178 -17.30 -13.27 2.58
CA SER A 178 -16.33 -14.25 2.07
C SER A 178 -14.89 -13.95 2.52
N ASN A 179 -14.68 -13.03 3.46
CA ASN A 179 -13.38 -12.51 3.90
C ASN A 179 -12.54 -11.90 2.75
N LYS A 180 -13.20 -11.36 1.73
CA LYS A 180 -12.56 -10.58 0.67
C LYS A 180 -12.65 -9.09 0.98
N VAL A 181 -11.63 -8.34 0.56
CA VAL A 181 -11.59 -6.91 0.82
C VAL A 181 -12.46 -6.16 -0.17
N GLU A 182 -13.32 -5.30 0.37
CA GLU A 182 -14.07 -4.28 -0.35
C GLU A 182 -13.53 -2.89 0.00
N LEU A 183 -13.50 -1.99 -0.98
CA LEU A 183 -13.01 -0.64 -0.81
C LEU A 183 -14.15 0.38 -0.91
N GLN A 184 -14.11 1.38 -0.01
CA GLN A 184 -15.03 2.51 -0.01
C GLN A 184 -14.27 3.83 -0.03
N GLY A 185 -14.79 4.84 -0.72
CA GLY A 185 -14.20 6.17 -0.77
C GLY A 185 -12.78 6.17 -1.31
N GLN A 186 -12.50 5.39 -2.36
CA GLN A 186 -11.18 5.34 -2.98
C GLN A 186 -10.84 6.68 -3.61
N GLU A 187 -9.64 7.18 -3.29
CA GLU A 187 -9.12 8.44 -3.79
C GLU A 187 -7.66 8.28 -4.22
N THR A 188 -7.28 8.97 -5.29
CA THR A 188 -5.88 9.07 -5.72
C THR A 188 -5.16 10.14 -4.90
N LEU A 189 -4.08 9.75 -4.22
CA LEU A 189 -3.22 10.66 -3.48
C LEU A 189 -2.17 11.30 -4.38
N TRP A 190 -1.64 10.49 -5.29
CA TRP A 190 -0.60 10.88 -6.22
C TRP A 190 -0.62 9.98 -7.47
N GLU A 191 -0.38 10.58 -8.61
CA GLU A 191 -0.09 9.94 -9.88
C GLU A 191 0.94 10.79 -10.65
N PRO A 192 1.74 10.20 -11.55
CA PRO A 192 2.66 10.98 -12.38
C PRO A 192 1.86 11.91 -13.27
N GLU A 193 2.37 13.13 -13.46
CA GLU A 193 1.81 14.03 -14.46
C GLU A 193 1.83 13.31 -15.82
N PRO A 194 0.73 13.35 -16.59
CA PRO A 194 0.75 12.81 -17.93
C PRO A 194 1.86 13.56 -18.67
N VAL A 195 2.84 12.81 -19.17
CA VAL A 195 3.81 13.35 -20.10
C VAL A 195 2.97 13.84 -21.27
N ALA A 196 2.81 15.15 -21.40
CA ALA A 196 2.23 15.72 -22.61
C ALA A 196 3.07 15.12 -23.74
N ASP A 197 2.45 14.30 -24.57
CA ASP A 197 3.09 13.80 -25.79
C ASP A 197 3.61 15.02 -26.51
N GLU A 198 4.92 15.29 -26.34
CA GLU A 198 5.58 16.26 -27.18
C GLU A 198 5.44 15.77 -28.61
N VAL A 199 4.46 16.41 -29.24
CA VAL A 199 4.44 16.59 -30.67
C VAL A 199 4.64 15.29 -31.44
N SER A 200 3.57 14.84 -32.08
CA SER A 200 3.68 14.20 -33.38
C SER A 200 4.80 14.91 -34.14
N ARG A 201 6.02 14.39 -34.03
CA ARG A 201 7.02 14.73 -35.02
C ARG A 201 6.38 14.34 -36.32
N ASP A 202 6.05 15.33 -37.11
CA ASP A 202 5.71 15.13 -38.49
C ASP A 202 6.70 14.11 -39.04
N ILE A 203 6.25 12.90 -39.20
CA ILE A 203 6.96 11.92 -40.01
C ILE A 203 6.80 12.50 -41.39
N GLU A 204 7.78 13.32 -41.80
CA GLU A 204 7.92 13.70 -43.18
C GLU A 204 7.77 12.40 -43.97
N SER A 205 6.70 12.32 -44.73
CA SER A 205 6.45 11.16 -45.60
C SER A 205 7.71 11.00 -46.45
N PHE A 206 8.45 9.93 -46.23
CA PHE A 206 9.52 9.55 -47.12
C PHE A 206 8.87 9.42 -48.48
N ASP A 207 9.14 10.43 -49.33
CA ASP A 207 8.78 10.41 -50.73
C ASP A 207 9.41 9.14 -51.31
N SER A 208 8.58 8.17 -51.58
CA SER A 208 8.99 6.92 -52.24
C SER A 208 9.30 7.27 -53.68
N GLY A 209 10.53 7.76 -53.90
CA GLY A 209 11.07 7.95 -55.24
C GLY A 209 10.93 6.67 -56.06
N SER A 210 10.06 6.69 -57.05
CA SER A 210 9.91 5.61 -57.98
C SER A 210 11.27 5.26 -58.62
N PRO A 211 11.68 4.00 -58.66
CA PRO A 211 12.91 3.64 -59.32
C PRO A 211 12.80 3.93 -60.81
N ALA A 212 13.70 4.76 -61.30
CA ALA A 212 13.82 5.04 -62.74
C ALA A 212 14.08 3.72 -63.48
N SER A 213 13.23 3.42 -64.44
CA SER A 213 13.39 2.27 -65.34
C SER A 213 14.66 2.42 -66.15
N PRO A 214 15.49 1.37 -66.31
CA PRO A 214 16.65 1.44 -67.18
C PRO A 214 16.24 1.57 -68.61
N VAL A 215 16.70 2.61 -69.29
CA VAL A 215 16.61 2.78 -70.76
C VAL A 215 17.59 1.78 -71.39
N ILE A 216 17.05 0.81 -72.12
CA ILE A 216 17.83 -0.04 -72.99
C ILE A 216 17.85 0.66 -74.38
N GLU A 217 19.01 1.17 -74.78
CA GLU A 217 19.27 1.63 -76.14
C GLU A 217 19.71 0.47 -77.02
N PRO A 218 19.33 0.48 -78.32
CA PRO A 218 19.49 -0.65 -79.23
C PRO A 218 20.94 -0.90 -79.73
#